data_ecf762821df5cd933332c7ea77b416a4
#
_entry.id   ecf762821df5cd933332c7ea77b416a4
#
_cell.length_a   1.000
_cell.length_b   1.000
_cell.length_c   1.000
_cell.angle_alpha   90.00
_cell.angle_beta   90.00
_cell.angle_gamma   90.00
#
_symmetry.space_group_name_H-M   'P 1'
#
loop_
_entity.id
_entity.type
_entity.pdbx_description
1 polymer ?
#
loop_
_entity_poly.entity_id
_entity_poly.type
_entity_poly.pdbx_seq_one_letter_code
_entity_poly.pdbx_strand_id
1 'polypeptide(L)'
;LSPSTEELKIEGIIFALIASLGAAIMIVTNQTMSKKNISPIPINIFINFFNTIFFFIVLSLFYEIDTNINLNTFLILLIPSCSYAIALFLQLLAIPRIGQTNTALFLYLEPITGIFGAVILLNESLTSMQLFGTAIVLISLASSTFVKRRT
;
A
#
# COMPACT_ATOMS: atom_id res chain seq x y z
N LEU A 1 15.35 5.13 -22.35
CA LEU A 1 15.79 6.06 -21.30
C LEU A 1 16.22 5.22 -20.10
N SER A 2 17.54 5.00 -19.92
CA SER A 2 18.06 4.44 -18.69
C SER A 2 17.66 5.40 -17.55
N PRO A 3 17.03 4.93 -16.45
CA PRO A 3 16.88 5.78 -15.30
C PRO A 3 18.30 6.12 -14.83
N SER A 4 18.68 7.39 -14.99
CA SER A 4 19.79 7.96 -14.26
C SER A 4 19.59 7.53 -12.80
N THR A 5 20.67 7.11 -12.17
CA THR A 5 20.72 6.90 -10.72
C THR A 5 20.29 8.21 -10.07
N GLU A 6 18.96 8.40 -9.89
CA GLU A 6 18.46 9.50 -9.09
C GLU A 6 19.03 9.25 -7.70
N GLU A 7 19.86 10.16 -7.26
CA GLU A 7 20.38 10.18 -5.89
C GLU A 7 19.17 10.02 -4.97
N LEU A 8 19.16 8.93 -4.20
CA LEU A 8 18.13 8.66 -3.21
C LEU A 8 18.10 9.85 -2.25
N LYS A 9 17.13 10.73 -2.41
CA LYS A 9 16.98 11.89 -1.55
C LYS A 9 16.67 11.39 -0.14
N ILE A 10 17.52 11.73 0.81
CA ILE A 10 17.39 11.37 2.24
C ILE A 10 15.99 11.72 2.77
N GLU A 11 15.44 12.84 2.33
CA GLU A 11 14.07 13.27 2.66
C GLU A 11 13.03 12.23 2.26
N GLY A 12 13.13 11.66 1.06
CA GLY A 12 12.23 10.60 0.58
C GLY A 12 12.31 9.33 1.43
N ILE A 13 13.52 8.95 1.86
CA ILE A 13 13.73 7.81 2.76
C ILE A 13 13.07 8.05 4.12
N ILE A 14 13.25 9.25 4.69
CA ILE A 14 12.63 9.62 5.97
C ILE A 14 11.10 9.56 5.88
N PHE A 15 10.51 10.13 4.82
CA PHE A 15 9.05 10.07 4.62
C PHE A 15 8.55 8.63 4.44
N ALA A 16 9.28 7.80 3.71
CA ALA A 16 8.93 6.39 3.55
C ALA A 16 8.98 5.62 4.88
N LEU A 17 9.97 5.89 5.73
CA LEU A 17 10.06 5.28 7.07
C LEU A 17 8.91 5.73 7.97
N ILE A 18 8.56 7.00 7.98
CA ILE A 18 7.42 7.53 8.74
C ILE A 18 6.12 6.90 8.26
N ALA A 19 5.92 6.81 6.95
CA ALA A 19 4.73 6.18 6.36
C ALA A 19 4.62 4.69 6.73
N SER A 20 5.73 3.95 6.68
CA SER A 20 5.77 2.53 7.05
C SER A 20 5.47 2.31 8.54
N LEU A 21 5.96 3.19 9.42
CA LEU A 21 5.63 3.16 10.84
C LEU A 21 4.14 3.42 11.07
N GLY A 22 3.56 4.41 10.40
CA GLY A 22 2.12 4.69 10.43
C GLY A 22 1.28 3.49 9.98
N ALA A 23 1.66 2.83 8.89
CA ALA A 23 1.01 1.63 8.41
C ALA A 23 1.10 0.47 9.44
N ALA A 24 2.25 0.27 10.07
CA ALA A 24 2.42 -0.75 11.10
C ALA A 24 1.52 -0.49 12.32
N ILE A 25 1.42 0.75 12.79
CA ILE A 25 0.53 1.15 13.88
C ILE A 25 -0.93 0.88 13.51
N MET A 26 -1.36 1.23 12.29
CA MET A 26 -2.72 0.99 11.81
C MET A 26 -3.03 -0.51 11.81
N ILE A 27 -2.12 -1.34 11.33
CA ILE A 27 -2.24 -2.79 11.30
C ILE A 27 -2.44 -3.35 12.72
N VAL A 28 -1.57 -3.00 13.66
CA VAL A 28 -1.65 -3.48 15.06
C VAL A 28 -2.96 -3.02 15.73
N THR A 29 -3.37 -1.79 15.48
CA THR A 29 -4.63 -1.24 16.01
C THR A 29 -5.84 -2.03 15.50
N ASN A 30 -5.91 -2.29 14.20
CA ASN A 30 -6.98 -3.09 13.59
C ASN A 30 -7.03 -4.52 14.16
N GLN A 31 -5.87 -5.13 14.43
CA GLN A 31 -5.80 -6.43 15.07
C GLN A 31 -6.36 -6.39 16.50
N THR A 32 -5.98 -5.40 17.26
CA THR A 32 -6.44 -5.26 18.66
C THR A 32 -7.95 -5.08 18.72
N MET A 33 -8.52 -4.32 17.80
CA MET A 33 -9.97 -4.14 17.67
C MET A 33 -10.68 -5.43 17.29
N SER A 34 -10.16 -6.14 16.30
CA SER A 34 -10.71 -7.42 15.87
C SER A 34 -10.74 -8.45 17.02
N LYS A 35 -9.69 -8.51 17.85
CA LYS A 35 -9.65 -9.36 19.03
C LYS A 35 -10.70 -9.00 20.09
N LYS A 36 -11.13 -7.74 20.14
CA LYS A 36 -12.19 -7.24 21.03
C LYS A 36 -13.59 -7.32 20.40
N ASN A 37 -13.74 -8.01 19.25
CA ASN A 37 -14.98 -8.07 18.47
C ASN A 37 -15.49 -6.69 18.03
N ILE A 38 -14.62 -5.69 17.92
CA ILE A 38 -14.95 -4.36 17.39
C ILE A 38 -14.66 -4.39 15.90
N SER A 39 -15.64 -4.06 15.08
CA SER A 39 -15.43 -3.96 13.63
C SER A 39 -14.42 -2.83 13.31
N PRO A 40 -13.35 -3.11 12.57
CA PRO A 40 -12.38 -2.07 12.17
C PRO A 40 -12.93 -1.15 11.07
N ILE A 41 -14.03 -1.53 10.40
CA ILE A 41 -14.56 -0.79 9.23
C ILE A 41 -14.98 0.63 9.58
N PRO A 42 -15.84 0.91 10.59
CA PRO A 42 -16.27 2.27 10.89
C PRO A 42 -15.10 3.19 11.25
N ILE A 43 -14.12 2.67 11.97
CA ILE A 43 -12.97 3.44 12.42
C ILE A 43 -12.07 3.80 11.23
N ASN A 44 -11.85 2.85 10.31
CA ASN A 44 -11.08 3.13 9.09
C ASN A 44 -11.81 4.12 8.18
N ILE A 45 -13.14 4.07 8.08
CA ILE A 45 -13.92 5.09 7.36
C ILE A 45 -13.67 6.47 7.98
N PHE A 46 -13.73 6.57 9.30
CA PHE A 46 -13.51 7.82 10.02
C PHE A 46 -12.08 8.35 9.80
N ILE A 47 -11.07 7.49 9.91
CA ILE A 47 -9.67 7.86 9.67
C ILE A 47 -9.48 8.36 8.23
N ASN A 48 -10.02 7.66 7.24
CA ASN A 48 -9.90 8.08 5.84
C ASN A 48 -10.64 9.40 5.56
N PHE A 49 -11.77 9.63 6.19
CA PHE A 49 -12.48 10.91 6.10
C PHE A 49 -11.64 12.08 6.62
N PHE A 50 -11.02 11.93 7.81
CA PHE A 50 -10.13 12.96 8.34
C PHE A 50 -8.86 13.14 7.51
N ASN A 51 -8.27 12.06 7.02
CA ASN A 51 -7.14 12.14 6.11
C ASN A 51 -7.49 12.92 4.84
N THR A 52 -8.66 12.67 4.27
CA THR A 52 -9.12 13.40 3.06
C THR A 52 -9.23 14.89 3.34
N ILE A 53 -9.86 15.29 4.46
CA ILE A 53 -9.97 16.69 4.85
C ILE A 53 -8.58 17.30 5.08
N PHE A 54 -7.71 16.61 5.81
CA PHE A 54 -6.35 17.06 6.09
C PHE A 54 -5.57 17.32 4.80
N PHE A 55 -5.53 16.36 3.87
CA PHE A 55 -4.83 16.51 2.61
C PHE A 55 -5.46 17.59 1.72
N PHE A 56 -6.79 17.72 1.73
CA PHE A 56 -7.47 18.80 1.01
C PHE A 56 -7.05 20.18 1.52
N ILE A 57 -6.97 20.36 2.85
CA ILE A 57 -6.50 21.61 3.46
C ILE A 57 -5.03 21.86 3.09
N VAL A 58 -4.16 20.87 3.22
CA VAL A 58 -2.73 20.99 2.88
C VAL A 58 -2.56 21.38 1.41
N LEU A 59 -3.24 20.68 0.50
CA LEU A 59 -3.18 21.01 -0.92
C LEU A 59 -3.69 22.42 -1.21
N SER A 60 -4.79 22.83 -0.59
CA SER A 60 -5.36 24.17 -0.81
C SER A 60 -4.46 25.31 -0.27
N LEU A 61 -3.65 25.03 0.76
CA LEU A 61 -2.79 26.05 1.36
C LEU A 61 -1.41 26.15 0.68
N PHE A 62 -0.89 25.05 0.17
CA PHE A 62 0.51 24.97 -0.31
C PHE A 62 0.63 24.77 -1.83
N TYR A 63 -0.45 24.45 -2.52
CA TYR A 63 -0.43 24.16 -3.95
C TYR A 63 -1.59 24.88 -4.67
N GLU A 64 -1.32 25.39 -5.86
CA GLU A 64 -2.36 25.84 -6.76
C GLU A 64 -3.07 24.61 -7.36
N ILE A 65 -4.34 24.44 -7.03
CA ILE A 65 -5.13 23.32 -7.56
C ILE A 65 -5.61 23.72 -8.97
N ASP A 66 -5.03 23.11 -10.00
CA ASP A 66 -5.57 23.23 -11.34
C ASP A 66 -6.89 22.48 -11.43
N THR A 67 -7.98 23.22 -11.55
CA THR A 67 -9.34 22.67 -11.68
C THR A 67 -9.71 22.32 -13.13
N ASN A 68 -8.86 22.61 -14.11
CA ASN A 68 -9.06 22.25 -15.50
C ASN A 68 -8.75 20.76 -15.78
N ILE A 69 -9.47 19.89 -15.11
CA ILE A 69 -9.32 18.44 -15.28
C ILE A 69 -10.18 18.00 -16.46
N ASN A 70 -9.56 17.54 -17.53
CA ASN A 70 -10.27 16.92 -18.63
C ASN A 70 -10.78 15.52 -18.25
N LEU A 71 -11.77 15.00 -19.01
CA LEU A 71 -12.38 13.70 -18.73
C LEU A 71 -11.35 12.56 -18.68
N ASN A 72 -10.35 12.58 -19.55
CA ASN A 72 -9.31 11.54 -19.58
C ASN A 72 -8.47 11.54 -18.30
N THR A 73 -8.02 12.72 -17.87
CA THR A 73 -7.27 12.87 -16.60
C THR A 73 -8.12 12.44 -15.42
N PHE A 74 -9.40 12.81 -15.40
CA PHE A 74 -10.33 12.36 -14.37
C PHE A 74 -10.44 10.83 -14.30
N LEU A 75 -10.61 10.15 -15.43
CA LEU A 75 -10.69 8.69 -15.50
C LEU A 75 -9.38 8.02 -15.07
N ILE A 76 -8.23 8.55 -15.47
CA ILE A 76 -6.91 8.05 -15.05
C ILE A 76 -6.74 8.14 -13.53
N LEU A 77 -7.26 9.16 -12.88
CA LEU A 77 -7.22 9.31 -11.43
C LEU A 77 -8.30 8.47 -10.72
N LEU A 78 -9.46 8.31 -11.33
CA LEU A 78 -10.60 7.59 -10.76
C LEU A 78 -10.33 6.08 -10.64
N ILE A 79 -9.75 5.48 -11.68
CA ILE A 79 -9.51 4.03 -11.74
C ILE A 79 -8.63 3.55 -10.57
N PRO A 80 -7.42 4.09 -10.34
CA PRO A 80 -6.59 3.65 -9.23
C PRO A 80 -7.22 3.99 -7.87
N SER A 81 -7.93 5.11 -7.75
CA SER A 81 -8.59 5.50 -6.50
C SER A 81 -9.70 4.51 -6.12
N CYS A 82 -10.55 4.12 -7.08
CA CYS A 82 -11.59 3.11 -6.86
C CYS A 82 -10.98 1.73 -6.57
N SER A 83 -9.93 1.35 -7.29
CA SER A 83 -9.23 0.07 -7.07
C SER A 83 -8.63 0.01 -5.67
N TYR A 84 -8.02 1.08 -5.21
CA TYR A 84 -7.47 1.17 -3.86
C TYR A 84 -8.57 1.09 -2.78
N ALA A 85 -9.69 1.79 -2.97
CA ALA A 85 -10.82 1.74 -2.03
C ALA A 85 -11.40 0.33 -1.91
N ILE A 86 -11.56 -0.37 -3.04
CA ILE A 86 -12.02 -1.76 -3.07
C ILE A 86 -11.01 -2.68 -2.37
N ALA A 87 -9.71 -2.54 -2.66
CA ALA A 87 -8.66 -3.35 -2.05
C ALA A 87 -8.62 -3.15 -0.53
N LEU A 88 -8.68 -1.92 -0.04
CA LEU A 88 -8.74 -1.59 1.38
C LEU A 88 -9.97 -2.22 2.04
N PHE A 89 -11.14 -2.11 1.43
CA PHE A 89 -12.37 -2.71 1.94
C PHE A 89 -12.27 -4.24 2.05
N LEU A 90 -11.77 -4.90 1.01
CA LEU A 90 -11.54 -6.35 1.01
C LEU A 90 -10.52 -6.77 2.07
N GLN A 91 -9.46 -6.00 2.26
CA GLN A 91 -8.47 -6.22 3.32
C GLN A 91 -9.13 -6.17 4.71
N LEU A 92 -9.96 -5.16 4.98
CA LEU A 92 -10.66 -5.04 6.26
C LEU A 92 -11.64 -6.19 6.52
N LEU A 93 -12.27 -6.73 5.46
CA LEU A 93 -13.12 -7.93 5.54
C LEU A 93 -12.31 -9.22 5.74
N ALA A 94 -11.07 -9.28 5.27
CA ALA A 94 -10.20 -10.44 5.41
C ALA A 94 -9.69 -10.61 6.85
N ILE A 95 -9.35 -9.51 7.53
CA ILE A 95 -8.76 -9.53 8.88
C ILE A 95 -9.55 -10.39 9.87
N PRO A 96 -10.86 -10.25 10.05
CA PRO A 96 -11.62 -11.10 10.99
C PRO A 96 -11.76 -12.55 10.53
N ARG A 97 -11.61 -12.85 9.23
CA ARG A 97 -11.78 -14.20 8.67
C ARG A 97 -10.52 -15.05 8.73
N ILE A 98 -9.40 -14.49 8.31
CA ILE A 98 -8.13 -15.23 8.20
C ILE A 98 -7.06 -14.77 9.20
N GLY A 99 -7.39 -13.74 9.98
CA GLY A 99 -6.49 -13.13 10.96
C GLY A 99 -5.48 -12.17 10.33
N GLN A 100 -5.00 -11.26 11.16
CA GLN A 100 -4.10 -10.18 10.78
C GLN A 100 -2.80 -10.68 10.14
N THR A 101 -2.15 -11.67 10.73
CA THR A 101 -0.87 -12.18 10.25
C THR A 101 -0.99 -12.75 8.84
N ASN A 102 -2.07 -13.50 8.55
CA ASN A 102 -2.29 -14.04 7.22
C ASN A 102 -2.63 -12.92 6.23
N THR A 103 -3.46 -11.95 6.64
CA THR A 103 -3.76 -10.77 5.81
C THR A 103 -2.48 -10.01 5.48
N ALA A 104 -1.60 -9.76 6.46
CA ALA A 104 -0.32 -9.10 6.22
C ALA A 104 0.58 -9.89 5.26
N LEU A 105 0.60 -11.23 5.34
CA LEU A 105 1.36 -12.06 4.40
C LEU A 105 0.86 -11.88 2.95
N PHE A 106 -0.44 -11.78 2.74
CA PHE A 106 -0.98 -11.52 1.40
C PHE A 106 -0.63 -10.12 0.88
N LEU A 107 -0.52 -9.11 1.77
CA LEU A 107 -0.10 -7.77 1.36
C LEU A 107 1.34 -7.72 0.82
N TYR A 108 2.21 -8.62 1.27
CA TYR A 108 3.55 -8.72 0.69
C TYR A 108 3.58 -9.19 -0.78
N LEU A 109 2.47 -9.69 -1.31
CA LEU A 109 2.34 -9.97 -2.75
C LEU A 109 2.14 -8.69 -3.58
N GLU A 110 1.75 -7.59 -2.96
CA GLU A 110 1.50 -6.31 -3.64
C GLU A 110 2.71 -5.82 -4.46
N PRO A 111 3.94 -5.69 -3.90
CA PRO A 111 5.08 -5.27 -4.69
C PRO A 111 5.42 -6.27 -5.82
N ILE A 112 5.15 -7.55 -5.62
CA ILE A 112 5.39 -8.58 -6.64
C ILE A 112 4.41 -8.40 -7.80
N THR A 113 3.12 -8.23 -7.51
CA THR A 113 2.10 -7.98 -8.55
C THR A 113 2.36 -6.65 -9.28
N GLY A 114 2.86 -5.62 -8.56
CA GLY A 114 3.29 -4.36 -9.16
C GLY A 114 4.43 -4.54 -10.16
N ILE A 115 5.46 -5.31 -9.81
CA ILE A 115 6.59 -5.62 -10.70
C ILE A 115 6.12 -6.38 -11.94
N PHE A 116 5.29 -7.42 -11.77
CA PHE A 116 4.72 -8.16 -12.89
C PHE A 116 3.86 -7.27 -13.79
N GLY A 117 3.05 -6.37 -13.19
CA GLY A 117 2.27 -5.39 -13.93
C GLY A 117 3.15 -4.46 -14.78
N ALA A 118 4.23 -3.94 -14.22
CA ALA A 118 5.18 -3.08 -14.92
C ALA A 118 5.82 -3.80 -16.12
N VAL A 119 6.27 -5.05 -15.94
CA VAL A 119 6.86 -5.85 -17.01
C VAL A 119 5.86 -6.16 -18.11
N ILE A 120 4.64 -6.59 -17.77
CA ILE A 120 3.65 -7.06 -18.75
C ILE A 120 2.95 -5.90 -19.45
N LEU A 121 2.56 -4.85 -18.70
CA LEU A 121 1.75 -3.75 -19.23
C LEU A 121 2.60 -2.61 -19.81
N LEU A 122 3.78 -2.36 -19.23
CA LEU A 122 4.65 -1.25 -19.63
C LEU A 122 5.87 -1.73 -20.43
N ASN A 123 6.03 -3.05 -20.64
CA ASN A 123 7.21 -3.65 -21.28
C ASN A 123 8.54 -3.19 -20.63
N GLU A 124 8.53 -2.96 -19.33
CA GLU A 124 9.75 -2.61 -18.60
C GLU A 124 10.66 -3.81 -18.41
N SER A 125 11.97 -3.61 -18.58
CA SER A 125 12.98 -4.63 -18.27
C SER A 125 13.37 -4.54 -16.81
N LEU A 126 13.29 -5.67 -16.09
CA LEU A 126 13.75 -5.74 -14.71
C LEU A 126 15.28 -5.67 -14.65
N THR A 127 15.79 -4.84 -13.77
CA THR A 127 17.21 -4.84 -13.44
C THR A 127 17.55 -6.04 -12.57
N SER A 128 18.81 -6.48 -12.60
CA SER A 128 19.31 -7.59 -11.76
C SER A 128 19.06 -7.32 -10.27
N MET A 129 19.13 -6.06 -9.84
CA MET A 129 18.87 -5.64 -8.46
C MET A 129 17.40 -5.82 -8.07
N GLN A 130 16.46 -5.50 -8.97
CA GLN A 130 15.02 -5.70 -8.75
C GLN A 130 14.68 -7.20 -8.69
N LEU A 131 15.27 -8.02 -9.56
CA LEU A 131 15.10 -9.48 -9.52
C LEU A 131 15.61 -10.08 -8.20
N PHE A 132 16.78 -9.63 -7.75
CA PHE A 132 17.36 -10.09 -6.48
C PHE A 132 16.48 -9.67 -5.28
N GLY A 133 16.02 -8.43 -5.24
CA GLY A 133 15.10 -7.94 -4.19
C GLY A 133 13.78 -8.72 -4.16
N THR A 134 13.19 -8.98 -5.34
CA THR A 134 11.97 -9.79 -5.46
C THR A 134 12.17 -11.22 -4.95
N ALA A 135 13.32 -11.84 -5.27
CA ALA A 135 13.65 -13.18 -4.80
C ALA A 135 13.77 -13.23 -3.27
N ILE A 136 14.41 -12.24 -2.64
CA ILE A 136 14.52 -12.15 -1.17
C ILE A 136 13.14 -12.05 -0.52
N VAL A 137 12.25 -11.20 -1.06
CA VAL A 137 10.87 -11.05 -0.54
C VAL A 137 10.12 -12.37 -0.64
N LEU A 138 10.19 -13.07 -1.79
CA LEU A 138 9.54 -14.37 -1.99
C LEU A 138 10.04 -15.43 -1.02
N ILE A 139 11.36 -15.52 -0.83
CA ILE A 139 11.98 -16.49 0.10
C ILE A 139 11.54 -16.19 1.52
N SER A 140 11.50 -14.91 1.93
CA SER A 140 11.08 -14.50 3.26
C SER A 140 9.60 -14.85 3.52
N LEU A 141 8.73 -14.65 2.53
CA LEU A 141 7.33 -15.04 2.57
C LEU A 141 7.15 -16.56 2.72
N ALA A 142 7.83 -17.32 1.88
CA ALA A 142 7.80 -18.77 1.95
C ALA A 142 8.26 -19.27 3.32
N SER A 143 9.39 -18.75 3.84
CA SER A 143 9.94 -19.11 5.14
C SER A 143 8.96 -18.84 6.29
N SER A 144 8.29 -17.71 6.29
CA SER A 144 7.30 -17.36 7.33
C SER A 144 6.10 -18.30 7.35
N THR A 145 5.71 -18.82 6.19
CA THR A 145 4.59 -19.78 6.06
C THR A 145 4.96 -21.17 6.60
N PHE A 146 6.23 -21.59 6.43
CA PHE A 146 6.70 -22.88 6.93
C PHE A 146 6.88 -22.90 8.45
N VAL A 147 7.35 -21.81 9.05
CA VAL A 147 7.51 -21.70 10.51
C VAL A 147 6.15 -21.83 11.24
N LYS A 148 5.10 -21.25 10.69
CA LYS A 148 3.75 -21.27 11.29
C LYS A 148 3.08 -22.67 11.29
N ARG A 149 3.51 -23.60 10.43
CA ARG A 149 2.99 -24.97 10.41
C ARG A 149 3.56 -25.87 11.50
N ARG A 150 4.61 -25.42 12.22
CA ARG A 150 5.29 -26.19 13.26
C ARG A 150 4.90 -25.80 14.68
N THR A 151 4.10 -24.76 14.87
CA THR A 151 3.50 -24.34 16.15
C THR A 151 1.99 -24.55 16.14
#